data_9d0656e66ec6c75098903e859a0627b0
#
_entry.id   9d0656e66ec6c75098903e859a0627b0
#
_cell.length_a   1.000
_cell.length_b   1.000
_cell.length_c   1.000
_cell.angle_alpha   90.00
_cell.angle_beta   90.00
_cell.angle_gamma   90.00
#
_symmetry.space_group_name_H-M   'P 1'
#
loop_
_entity.id
_entity.type
_entity.pdbx_description
1 polymer ?
#
loop_
_entity_poly.entity_id
_entity_poly.type
_entity_poly.pdbx_seq_one_letter_code
_entity_poly.pdbx_strand_id
1 'polypeptide(L)'
;MPSSMTKSLSLLGTIGECDFIEKELDYDRSRRIIDIGCGTGRHAIELAKRGYSVTGIDVSEAQLRKARQKAVKEDVEVELLRLDARDLPFENQFDAAIMLCEGAFPLMETDEMNFDILKNVATALKRPGKFILTT
;
A
#
# COMPACT_ATOMS: atom_id res chain seq x y z
N MET A 1 -1.47 -20.61 -3.99
CA MET A 1 -0.69 -20.43 -5.21
C MET A 1 -0.38 -18.97 -5.38
N PRO A 2 0.82 -18.54 -5.00
CA PRO A 2 1.11 -17.10 -5.03
C PRO A 2 0.96 -16.46 -6.41
N SER A 3 1.44 -17.11 -7.47
CA SER A 3 1.38 -16.50 -8.79
C SER A 3 -0.05 -16.39 -9.33
N SER A 4 -0.89 -17.39 -9.10
CA SER A 4 -2.27 -17.31 -9.56
C SER A 4 -3.09 -16.36 -8.71
N MET A 5 -2.79 -16.23 -7.41
CA MET A 5 -3.43 -15.22 -6.56
C MET A 5 -3.06 -13.82 -7.02
N THR A 6 -1.79 -13.59 -7.34
CA THR A 6 -1.34 -12.28 -7.83
C THR A 6 -2.06 -11.91 -9.12
N LYS A 7 -2.19 -12.85 -10.06
CA LYS A 7 -2.92 -12.61 -11.30
C LYS A 7 -4.38 -12.28 -11.05
N SER A 8 -5.05 -13.08 -10.19
CA SER A 8 -6.44 -12.84 -9.85
C SER A 8 -6.63 -11.48 -9.22
N LEU A 9 -5.73 -11.11 -8.31
CA LEU A 9 -5.80 -9.84 -7.63
C LEU A 9 -5.70 -8.68 -8.62
N SER A 10 -4.78 -8.72 -9.57
CA SER A 10 -4.60 -7.63 -10.52
C SER A 10 -5.78 -7.46 -11.47
N LEU A 11 -6.63 -8.49 -11.64
CA LEU A 11 -7.81 -8.42 -12.48
C LEU A 11 -9.06 -7.93 -11.75
N LEU A 12 -9.00 -7.77 -10.43
CA LEU A 12 -10.18 -7.45 -9.62
C LEU A 12 -10.56 -5.97 -9.61
N GLY A 13 -9.65 -5.09 -10.01
CA GLY A 13 -9.86 -3.65 -9.87
C GLY A 13 -9.73 -3.22 -8.40
N THR A 14 -9.91 -1.93 -8.15
CA THR A 14 -9.66 -1.37 -6.82
C THR A 14 -10.55 -1.99 -5.75
N ILE A 15 -11.85 -2.12 -6.01
CA ILE A 15 -12.79 -2.66 -5.02
C ILE A 15 -12.46 -4.12 -4.70
N GLY A 16 -12.25 -4.93 -5.72
CA GLY A 16 -11.93 -6.35 -5.51
C GLY A 16 -10.60 -6.55 -4.82
N GLU A 17 -9.62 -5.71 -5.16
CA GLU A 17 -8.31 -5.77 -4.50
C GLU A 17 -8.43 -5.40 -3.03
N CYS A 18 -9.21 -4.40 -2.70
CA CYS A 18 -9.45 -4.02 -1.31
C CYS A 18 -10.27 -5.08 -0.56
N ASP A 19 -11.19 -5.76 -1.24
CA ASP A 19 -11.90 -6.90 -0.65
C ASP A 19 -10.91 -7.99 -0.23
N PHE A 20 -9.95 -8.27 -1.10
CA PHE A 20 -8.90 -9.26 -0.79
C PHE A 20 -8.07 -8.82 0.41
N ILE A 21 -7.67 -7.53 0.43
CA ILE A 21 -6.86 -7.00 1.53
C ILE A 21 -7.61 -7.12 2.85
N GLU A 22 -8.89 -6.74 2.87
CA GLU A 22 -9.69 -6.87 4.09
C GLU A 22 -9.76 -8.31 4.59
N LYS A 23 -9.93 -9.24 3.67
CA LYS A 23 -9.98 -10.64 4.02
C LYS A 23 -8.67 -11.09 4.66
N GLU A 24 -7.54 -10.66 4.10
CA GLU A 24 -6.23 -10.99 4.63
C GLU A 24 -5.99 -10.39 6.01
N LEU A 25 -6.68 -9.33 6.35
CA LEU A 25 -6.60 -8.68 7.65
C LEU A 25 -7.71 -9.14 8.61
N ASP A 26 -8.42 -10.20 8.23
CA ASP A 26 -9.53 -10.75 9.04
C ASP A 26 -10.59 -9.71 9.36
N TYR A 27 -10.76 -8.70 8.47
CA TYR A 27 -11.73 -7.60 8.65
C TYR A 27 -11.51 -6.82 9.95
N ASP A 28 -10.29 -6.86 10.48
CA ASP A 28 -9.94 -6.15 11.72
C ASP A 28 -9.53 -4.71 11.40
N ARG A 29 -10.45 -3.78 11.61
CA ARG A 29 -10.24 -2.38 11.26
C ARG A 29 -9.29 -1.64 12.19
N SER A 30 -8.83 -2.28 13.26
CA SER A 30 -7.79 -1.70 14.09
C SER A 30 -6.41 -1.81 13.46
N ARG A 31 -6.29 -2.60 12.40
CA ARG A 31 -5.02 -2.79 11.70
C ARG A 31 -4.62 -1.51 10.96
N ARG A 32 -3.34 -1.20 11.03
CA ARG A 32 -2.75 -0.05 10.34
C ARG A 32 -2.06 -0.52 9.07
N ILE A 33 -2.32 0.20 7.98
CA ILE A 33 -1.84 -0.20 6.65
C ILE A 33 -0.94 0.90 6.09
N ILE A 34 0.20 0.49 5.51
CA ILE A 34 1.00 1.39 4.68
C ILE A 34 0.86 0.98 3.22
N ASP A 35 0.55 1.97 2.36
CA ASP A 35 0.42 1.77 0.92
C ASP A 35 1.66 2.33 0.24
N ILE A 36 2.51 1.43 -0.23
CA ILE A 36 3.80 1.76 -0.85
C ILE A 36 3.56 2.09 -2.33
N GLY A 37 3.94 3.29 -2.74
CA GLY A 37 3.68 3.74 -4.10
C GLY A 37 2.19 3.97 -4.33
N CYS A 38 1.57 4.73 -3.45
CA CYS A 38 0.11 4.87 -3.43
C CYS A 38 -0.47 5.60 -4.64
N GLY A 39 0.35 6.33 -5.40
CA GLY A 39 -0.14 7.06 -6.57
C GLY A 39 -1.22 8.06 -6.20
N THR A 40 -2.33 8.02 -6.93
CA THR A 40 -3.47 8.92 -6.68
C THR A 40 -4.36 8.44 -5.53
N GLY A 41 -3.97 7.39 -4.83
CA GLY A 41 -4.62 6.97 -3.60
C GLY A 41 -5.84 6.09 -3.76
N ARG A 42 -6.00 5.41 -4.90
CA ARG A 42 -7.19 4.57 -5.12
C ARG A 42 -7.42 3.57 -4.00
N HIS A 43 -6.40 2.81 -3.67
CA HIS A 43 -6.50 1.79 -2.63
C HIS A 43 -6.52 2.41 -1.23
N ALA A 44 -5.65 3.38 -0.99
CA ALA A 44 -5.56 4.03 0.32
C ALA A 44 -6.90 4.68 0.70
N ILE A 45 -7.52 5.37 -0.23
CA ILE A 45 -8.80 6.04 0.01
C ILE A 45 -9.91 5.02 0.23
N GLU A 46 -9.97 3.98 -0.59
CA GLU A 46 -10.99 2.96 -0.43
C GLU A 46 -10.87 2.25 0.92
N LEU A 47 -9.64 1.91 1.34
CA LEU A 47 -9.42 1.27 2.63
C LEU A 47 -9.76 2.22 3.79
N ALA A 48 -9.44 3.50 3.65
CA ALA A 48 -9.83 4.50 4.66
C ALA A 48 -11.34 4.62 4.77
N LYS A 49 -12.06 4.56 3.64
CA LYS A 49 -13.53 4.55 3.64
C LYS A 49 -14.09 3.35 4.39
N ARG A 50 -13.37 2.25 4.39
CA ARG A 50 -13.77 1.02 5.09
C ARG A 50 -13.40 1.04 6.57
N GLY A 51 -12.75 2.10 7.05
CA GLY A 51 -12.46 2.30 8.45
C GLY A 51 -11.04 2.00 8.89
N TYR A 52 -10.15 1.68 7.97
CA TYR A 52 -8.75 1.42 8.31
C TYR A 52 -7.95 2.70 8.44
N SER A 53 -6.91 2.66 9.26
CA SER A 53 -5.92 3.73 9.33
C SER A 53 -4.86 3.47 8.26
N VAL A 54 -4.76 4.36 7.28
CA VAL A 54 -3.89 4.15 6.13
C VAL A 54 -2.90 5.28 5.98
N THR A 55 -1.64 4.91 5.75
CA THR A 55 -0.58 5.84 5.38
C THR A 55 -0.17 5.49 3.95
N GLY A 56 -0.28 6.44 3.04
CA GLY A 56 0.17 6.27 1.66
C GLY A 56 1.48 7.01 1.44
N ILE A 57 2.41 6.37 0.78
CA ILE A 57 3.66 7.02 0.41
C ILE A 57 3.88 6.94 -1.10
N ASP A 58 4.49 7.97 -1.64
CA ASP A 58 4.86 8.02 -3.06
C ASP A 58 6.00 9.01 -3.22
N VAL A 59 6.82 8.83 -4.23
CA VAL A 59 7.90 9.77 -4.53
C VAL A 59 7.40 10.97 -5.32
N SER A 60 6.24 10.87 -5.93
CA SER A 60 5.67 11.90 -6.79
C SER A 60 4.74 12.83 -6.03
N GLU A 61 5.16 14.08 -5.85
CA GLU A 61 4.29 15.08 -5.21
C GLU A 61 3.04 15.35 -6.05
N ALA A 62 3.15 15.26 -7.37
CA ALA A 62 1.98 15.44 -8.24
C ALA A 62 0.91 14.38 -7.97
N GLN A 63 1.32 13.13 -7.78
CA GLN A 63 0.39 12.06 -7.46
C GLN A 63 -0.22 12.26 -6.08
N LEU A 64 0.60 12.64 -5.10
CA LEU A 64 0.11 12.88 -3.74
C LEU A 64 -0.88 14.04 -3.69
N ARG A 65 -0.65 15.07 -4.50
CA ARG A 65 -1.58 16.19 -4.57
C ARG A 65 -2.96 15.72 -5.04
N LYS A 66 -2.99 14.90 -6.08
CA LYS A 66 -4.25 14.31 -6.56
C LYS A 66 -4.90 13.44 -5.50
N ALA A 67 -4.09 12.66 -4.79
CA ALA A 67 -4.60 11.81 -3.71
C ALA A 67 -5.23 12.65 -2.60
N ARG A 68 -4.58 13.75 -2.20
CA ARG A 68 -5.13 14.65 -1.17
C ARG A 68 -6.45 15.26 -1.61
N GLN A 69 -6.53 15.71 -2.85
CA GLN A 69 -7.75 16.28 -3.39
C GLN A 69 -8.89 15.26 -3.38
N LYS A 70 -8.58 14.04 -3.76
CA LYS A 70 -9.58 12.97 -3.79
C LYS A 70 -10.03 12.59 -2.38
N ALA A 71 -9.11 12.53 -1.43
CA ALA A 71 -9.45 12.21 -0.04
C ALA A 71 -10.39 13.26 0.55
N VAL A 72 -10.11 14.54 0.28
CA VAL A 72 -11.00 15.63 0.72
C VAL A 72 -12.37 15.49 0.08
N LYS A 73 -12.41 15.24 -1.22
CA LYS A 73 -13.67 15.09 -1.95
C LYS A 73 -14.51 13.95 -1.41
N GLU A 74 -13.88 12.86 -1.02
CA GLU A 74 -14.58 11.68 -0.49
C GLU A 74 -14.71 11.68 1.02
N ASP A 75 -14.26 12.76 1.66
CA ASP A 75 -14.40 12.96 3.09
C ASP A 75 -13.76 11.83 3.92
N VAL A 76 -12.55 11.47 3.58
CA VAL A 76 -11.78 10.49 4.34
C VAL A 76 -10.42 11.06 4.73
N GLU A 77 -9.88 10.54 5.83
CA GLU A 77 -8.54 10.90 6.28
C GLU A 77 -7.55 9.81 5.90
N VAL A 78 -6.52 10.21 5.18
CA VAL A 78 -5.40 9.34 4.81
C VAL A 78 -4.13 10.14 5.03
N GLU A 79 -3.17 9.57 5.72
CA GLU A 79 -1.86 10.21 5.84
C GLU A 79 -1.10 9.97 4.53
N LEU A 80 -0.69 11.05 3.89
CA LEU A 80 -0.01 10.99 2.59
C LEU A 80 1.34 11.67 2.71
N LEU A 81 2.41 10.90 2.48
CA LEU A 81 3.77 11.37 2.69
C LEU A 81 4.61 11.14 1.44
N ARG A 82 5.44 12.13 1.12
CA ARG A 82 6.40 11.98 0.04
C ARG A 82 7.63 11.27 0.57
N LEU A 83 7.71 9.97 0.31
CA LEU A 83 8.80 9.12 0.77
C LEU A 83 9.20 8.13 -0.31
N ASP A 84 10.47 7.76 -0.29
CA ASP A 84 11.00 6.72 -1.15
C ASP A 84 11.05 5.42 -0.34
N ALA A 85 10.52 4.34 -0.91
CA ALA A 85 10.50 3.04 -0.24
C ALA A 85 11.90 2.52 0.08
N ARG A 86 12.92 3.05 -0.57
CA ARG A 86 14.31 2.70 -0.27
C ARG A 86 14.83 3.35 1.01
N ASP A 87 14.07 4.25 1.59
CA ASP A 87 14.48 5.01 2.77
C ASP A 87 13.26 5.30 3.66
N LEU A 88 12.71 4.25 4.26
CA LEU A 88 11.53 4.36 5.10
C LEU A 88 11.92 4.61 6.55
N PRO A 89 11.35 5.65 7.17
CA PRO A 89 11.69 5.97 8.56
C PRO A 89 10.85 5.23 9.60
N PHE A 90 10.18 4.16 9.21
CA PHE A 90 9.24 3.47 10.08
C PHE A 90 9.82 2.19 10.68
N GLU A 91 9.48 1.91 11.93
CA GLU A 91 9.84 0.67 12.61
C GLU A 91 8.62 0.15 13.37
N ASN A 92 8.22 -1.07 13.09
CA ASN A 92 7.17 -1.78 13.83
C ASN A 92 5.88 -0.96 13.98
N GLN A 93 5.47 -0.25 12.94
CA GLN A 93 4.30 0.65 13.02
C GLN A 93 3.06 0.14 12.32
N PHE A 94 3.21 -0.74 11.34
CA PHE A 94 2.10 -1.15 10.50
C PHE A 94 1.82 -2.64 10.62
N ASP A 95 0.55 -2.99 10.55
CA ASP A 95 0.13 -4.39 10.57
C ASP A 95 0.20 -5.01 9.18
N ALA A 96 0.08 -4.20 8.15
CA ALA A 96 0.18 -4.65 6.77
C ALA A 96 0.79 -3.58 5.90
N ALA A 97 1.51 -4.02 4.87
CA ALA A 97 1.99 -3.18 3.80
C ALA A 97 1.40 -3.69 2.50
N ILE A 98 0.94 -2.79 1.65
CA ILE A 98 0.46 -3.13 0.33
C ILE A 98 1.30 -2.40 -0.71
N MET A 99 1.47 -3.01 -1.86
CA MET A 99 2.25 -2.45 -2.95
C MET A 99 1.60 -2.91 -4.24
N LEU A 100 0.51 -2.24 -4.59
CA LEU A 100 -0.38 -2.65 -5.68
C LEU A 100 -0.17 -1.72 -6.86
N CYS A 101 0.91 -1.99 -7.58
CA CYS A 101 1.26 -1.18 -8.73
C CYS A 101 0.55 -1.69 -9.96
N GLU A 102 -0.06 -0.78 -10.71
CA GLU A 102 -0.66 -1.13 -11.97
C GLU A 102 0.39 -1.12 -13.07
N GLY A 103 0.23 -2.05 -13.97
CA GLY A 103 1.10 -2.16 -15.12
C GLY A 103 2.47 -2.67 -14.74
N ALA A 104 3.46 -2.17 -15.44
CA ALA A 104 4.83 -2.57 -15.20
C ALA A 104 5.17 -2.24 -13.76
N PHE A 105 5.36 -3.26 -12.99
CA PHE A 105 5.73 -3.10 -11.62
C PHE A 105 7.12 -2.47 -11.57
N PRO A 106 7.23 -1.24 -11.14
CA PRO A 106 8.50 -0.56 -11.22
C PRO A 106 9.33 -0.83 -9.99
N LEU A 107 9.48 -2.07 -9.62
CA LEU A 107 10.55 -2.38 -8.70
C LEU A 107 11.81 -1.87 -9.35
N MET A 108 12.72 -1.47 -8.52
CA MET A 108 13.93 -0.84 -9.00
C MET A 108 14.65 -1.76 -9.98
N GLU A 109 15.49 -1.17 -10.80
CA GLU A 109 16.15 -1.89 -11.87
C GLU A 109 17.07 -3.01 -11.40
N THR A 110 17.53 -2.97 -10.16
CA THR A 110 18.46 -3.96 -9.65
C THR A 110 17.86 -4.78 -8.51
N ASP A 111 18.33 -6.01 -8.36
CA ASP A 111 17.92 -6.86 -7.25
C ASP A 111 18.31 -6.26 -5.90
N GLU A 112 19.42 -5.55 -5.85
CA GLU A 112 19.87 -4.88 -4.64
C GLU A 112 18.88 -3.82 -4.18
N MET A 113 18.38 -3.00 -5.11
CA MET A 113 17.40 -1.97 -4.79
C MET A 113 16.08 -2.59 -4.35
N ASN A 114 15.67 -3.69 -4.99
CA ASN A 114 14.47 -4.42 -4.60
C ASN A 114 14.61 -5.02 -3.21
N PHE A 115 15.80 -5.54 -2.90
CA PHE A 115 16.08 -6.09 -1.58
C PHE A 115 15.97 -5.02 -0.50
N ASP A 116 16.51 -3.82 -0.77
CA ASP A 116 16.42 -2.70 0.17
C ASP A 116 14.98 -2.31 0.46
N ILE A 117 14.15 -2.26 -0.57
CA ILE A 117 12.72 -1.96 -0.40
C ILE A 117 12.07 -3.00 0.49
N LEU A 118 12.27 -4.27 0.19
CA LEU A 118 11.68 -5.37 0.95
C LEU A 118 12.14 -5.36 2.40
N LYS A 119 13.41 -5.08 2.62
CA LYS A 119 13.98 -4.99 3.97
C LYS A 119 13.34 -3.84 4.75
N ASN A 120 13.21 -2.68 4.13
CA ASN A 120 12.61 -1.52 4.78
C ASN A 120 11.14 -1.74 5.10
N VAL A 121 10.40 -2.39 4.19
CA VAL A 121 9.01 -2.74 4.44
C VAL A 121 8.91 -3.70 5.61
N ALA A 122 9.76 -4.72 5.65
CA ALA A 122 9.77 -5.67 6.77
C ALA A 122 10.04 -4.97 8.11
N THR A 123 10.95 -3.99 8.10
CA THR A 123 11.26 -3.20 9.30
C THR A 123 10.06 -2.35 9.74
N ALA A 124 9.32 -1.82 8.79
CA ALA A 124 8.15 -0.98 9.07
C ALA A 124 6.98 -1.78 9.65
N LEU A 125 6.95 -3.08 9.41
CA LEU A 125 5.85 -3.93 9.84
C LEU A 125 6.04 -4.42 11.28
N LYS A 126 4.92 -4.53 11.98
CA LYS A 126 4.86 -5.22 13.26
C LYS A 126 5.06 -6.71 13.04
N ARG A 127 5.28 -7.45 14.09
CA ARG A 127 5.42 -8.91 14.03
C ARG A 127 4.28 -9.56 14.80
N PRO A 128 3.45 -10.37 14.16
CA PRO A 128 3.45 -10.66 12.72
C PRO A 128 2.83 -9.54 11.91
N GLY A 129 3.34 -9.34 10.71
CA GLY A 129 2.79 -8.38 9.75
C GLY A 129 2.61 -9.04 8.40
N LYS A 130 1.85 -8.42 7.53
CA LYS A 130 1.58 -8.95 6.19
C LYS A 130 2.05 -7.98 5.13
N PHE A 131 2.62 -8.52 4.07
CA PHE A 131 3.00 -7.74 2.90
C PHE A 131 2.26 -8.30 1.69
N ILE A 132 1.41 -7.49 1.11
CA ILE A 132 0.59 -7.85 -0.05
C ILE A 132 1.14 -7.10 -1.26
N LEU A 133 1.56 -7.85 -2.25
CA LEU A 133 2.27 -7.33 -3.42
C LEU A 133 1.61 -7.85 -4.68
N THR A 134 1.42 -6.98 -5.68
CA THR A 134 1.04 -7.41 -7.02
C THR A 134 2.14 -7.07 -8.01
N THR A 135 2.22 -7.83 -9.07
CA THR A 135 3.16 -7.59 -10.16
C THR A 135 2.42 -7.35 -11.47
#